data_21aa6254cf0ca977afa5c9f3ea9f10c5
#
_entry.id   21aa6254cf0ca977afa5c9f3ea9f10c5
#
_cell.length_a   1.000
_cell.length_b   1.000
_cell.length_c   1.000
_cell.angle_alpha   90.00
_cell.angle_beta   90.00
_cell.angle_gamma   90.00
#
_symmetry.space_group_name_H-M   'P 1'
#
loop_
_entity.id
_entity.type
_entity.pdbx_description
1 polymer ?
#
loop_
_entity_poly.entity_id
_entity_poly.type
_entity_poly.pdbx_seq_one_letter_code
_entity_poly.pdbx_strand_id
1 'polypeptide(L)'
;KLNVKKKQYSLLFLMLFFSQLSIAQSQFEGTVIDEGGVPIPGVSVKEKNTGNGTVTDFDGAFSISTNSDDAILIFSFVGYKTKELNTSGLSGNLSVTLEEDLQALEEVVLIGYGKQDRSQVTSAVASVSEKDFNPGKIQDAAELVKGKVAGLVVTNSSGNPNDESNIMLRGVTTLNGSTKPLILIDGVPGDLTMVAPENISSVDVLKDASAAAIYGTRGANGVILISTKSGSFDRKTSVVYDAFVSVSDFYKEADFMTPQDIRDGLTSFSDGGFETDWLDAISQTGFMHNHALTINGGSELTSYSGNISYRKEDGTIKKSNNDQLRLQLNLEQYLLK
;
A
#
# COMPACT_ATOMS: atom_id res chain seq x y z
N LYS A 1 34.81 -49.27 -46.23
CA LYS A 1 33.34 -49.33 -46.33
C LYS A 1 32.63 -49.58 -44.99
N LEU A 2 33.28 -50.16 -43.97
CA LEU A 2 32.67 -50.45 -42.64
C LEU A 2 32.51 -49.18 -41.76
N ASN A 3 33.38 -48.17 -41.90
CA ASN A 3 33.35 -46.98 -41.06
C ASN A 3 32.24 -46.00 -41.42
N VAL A 4 31.78 -46.00 -42.64
CA VAL A 4 30.69 -45.11 -43.12
C VAL A 4 29.34 -45.64 -42.60
N LYS A 5 29.14 -46.94 -42.60
CA LYS A 5 27.89 -47.55 -42.05
C LYS A 5 27.74 -47.32 -40.54
N LYS A 6 28.84 -47.44 -39.73
CA LYS A 6 28.80 -47.11 -38.30
C LYS A 6 28.43 -45.66 -38.02
N LYS A 7 28.93 -44.69 -38.81
CA LYS A 7 28.57 -43.29 -38.68
C LYS A 7 27.08 -43.04 -39.03
N GLN A 8 26.57 -43.74 -40.04
CA GLN A 8 25.15 -43.62 -40.42
C GLN A 8 24.22 -44.19 -39.36
N TYR A 9 24.55 -45.34 -38.73
CA TYR A 9 23.74 -45.88 -37.64
C TYR A 9 23.83 -45.03 -36.36
N SER A 10 24.98 -44.41 -36.06
CA SER A 10 25.14 -43.47 -34.95
C SER A 10 24.32 -42.19 -35.19
N LEU A 11 24.25 -41.68 -36.40
CA LEU A 11 23.43 -40.51 -36.74
C LEU A 11 21.94 -40.82 -36.71
N LEU A 12 21.55 -42.02 -37.15
CA LEU A 12 20.16 -42.49 -37.08
C LEU A 12 19.70 -42.70 -35.62
N PHE A 13 20.57 -43.24 -34.77
CA PHE A 13 20.30 -43.40 -33.34
C PHE A 13 20.21 -42.08 -32.60
N LEU A 14 21.04 -41.10 -32.98
CA LEU A 14 20.97 -39.73 -32.45
C LEU A 14 19.67 -39.01 -32.86
N MET A 15 19.23 -39.20 -34.10
CA MET A 15 17.92 -38.65 -34.56
C MET A 15 16.73 -39.30 -33.87
N LEU A 16 16.79 -40.62 -33.61
CA LEU A 16 15.75 -41.33 -32.85
C LEU A 16 15.73 -40.90 -31.36
N PHE A 17 16.88 -40.58 -30.78
CA PHE A 17 16.97 -40.11 -29.41
C PHE A 17 16.41 -38.67 -29.25
N PHE A 18 16.60 -37.81 -30.25
CA PHE A 18 16.04 -36.44 -30.27
C PHE A 18 14.54 -36.41 -30.54
N SER A 19 13.95 -37.44 -31.17
CA SER A 19 12.48 -37.48 -31.37
C SER A 19 11.67 -37.81 -30.15
N GLN A 20 12.31 -38.19 -29.03
CA GLN A 20 11.65 -38.49 -27.76
C GLN A 20 11.49 -37.26 -26.80
N LEU A 21 12.00 -36.08 -27.22
CA LEU A 21 11.84 -34.83 -26.46
C LEU A 21 10.52 -34.09 -26.85
N SER A 22 9.42 -34.81 -27.01
CA SER A 22 8.09 -34.20 -27.09
C SER A 22 7.69 -33.84 -25.64
N ILE A 23 7.82 -32.58 -25.27
CA ILE A 23 7.20 -32.05 -24.06
C ILE A 23 5.68 -32.12 -24.31
N ALA A 24 5.02 -33.04 -23.63
CA ALA A 24 3.56 -33.10 -23.65
C ALA A 24 3.03 -31.81 -22.99
N GLN A 25 2.49 -30.92 -23.77
CA GLN A 25 1.72 -29.79 -23.25
C GLN A 25 0.28 -30.27 -23.04
N SER A 26 -0.24 -30.03 -21.85
CA SER A 26 -1.63 -30.32 -21.52
C SER A 26 -2.47 -29.09 -21.80
N GLN A 27 -3.54 -29.25 -22.53
CA GLN A 27 -4.48 -28.19 -22.85
C GLN A 27 -5.73 -28.37 -21.98
N PHE A 28 -6.08 -27.32 -21.25
CA PHE A 28 -7.28 -27.26 -20.44
C PHE A 28 -8.23 -26.22 -21.04
N GLU A 29 -9.47 -26.62 -21.23
CA GLU A 29 -10.55 -25.78 -21.72
C GLU A 29 -11.69 -25.78 -20.73
N GLY A 30 -12.44 -24.69 -20.65
CA GLY A 30 -13.53 -24.60 -19.70
C GLY A 30 -14.29 -23.30 -19.80
N THR A 31 -15.30 -23.19 -18.93
CA THR A 31 -16.12 -22.00 -18.81
C THR A 31 -16.13 -21.50 -17.38
N VAL A 32 -16.01 -20.20 -17.20
CA VAL A 32 -16.11 -19.54 -15.90
C VAL A 32 -17.49 -18.90 -15.78
N ILE A 33 -18.20 -19.23 -14.70
CA ILE A 33 -19.55 -18.76 -14.41
C ILE A 33 -19.63 -18.15 -13.01
N ASP A 34 -20.64 -17.35 -12.75
CA ASP A 34 -20.99 -16.88 -11.41
C ASP A 34 -21.86 -17.91 -10.65
N GLU A 35 -22.25 -17.60 -9.42
CA GLU A 35 -23.15 -18.44 -8.61
C GLU A 35 -24.55 -18.56 -9.21
N GLY A 36 -24.97 -17.62 -10.05
CA GLY A 36 -26.20 -17.63 -10.80
C GLY A 36 -26.14 -18.45 -12.09
N GLY A 37 -24.96 -18.98 -12.47
CA GLY A 37 -24.73 -19.72 -13.71
C GLY A 37 -24.52 -18.81 -14.93
N VAL A 38 -24.33 -17.51 -14.75
CA VAL A 38 -24.06 -16.57 -15.85
C VAL A 38 -22.58 -16.58 -16.19
N PRO A 39 -22.19 -16.71 -17.48
CA PRO A 39 -20.79 -16.65 -17.91
C PRO A 39 -20.12 -15.32 -17.56
N ILE A 40 -18.87 -15.36 -17.07
CA ILE A 40 -18.11 -14.17 -16.72
C ILE A 40 -17.02 -13.92 -17.78
N PRO A 41 -17.15 -12.89 -18.63
CA PRO A 41 -16.12 -12.50 -19.58
C PRO A 41 -14.99 -11.74 -18.89
N GLY A 42 -13.77 -11.87 -19.44
CA GLY A 42 -12.61 -11.10 -18.97
C GLY A 42 -11.93 -11.64 -17.71
N VAL A 43 -12.27 -12.83 -17.24
CA VAL A 43 -11.59 -13.48 -16.11
C VAL A 43 -10.15 -13.82 -16.50
N SER A 44 -9.19 -13.37 -15.70
CA SER A 44 -7.79 -13.75 -15.86
C SER A 44 -7.56 -15.17 -15.35
N VAL A 45 -7.07 -16.05 -16.21
CA VAL A 45 -6.71 -17.44 -15.91
C VAL A 45 -5.20 -17.57 -16.03
N LYS A 46 -4.50 -17.82 -14.92
CA LYS A 46 -3.04 -17.92 -14.87
C LYS A 46 -2.58 -19.23 -14.28
N GLU A 47 -1.51 -19.78 -14.83
CA GLU A 47 -0.80 -20.90 -14.24
C GLU A 47 0.08 -20.41 -13.09
N LYS A 48 -0.10 -20.97 -11.88
CA LYS A 48 0.63 -20.58 -10.67
C LYS A 48 2.14 -20.75 -10.86
N ASN A 49 2.92 -19.77 -10.41
CA ASN A 49 4.39 -19.73 -10.50
C ASN A 49 4.98 -19.71 -11.92
N THR A 50 4.15 -19.40 -12.94
CA THR A 50 4.61 -19.22 -14.32
C THR A 50 4.14 -17.87 -14.85
N GLY A 51 4.65 -17.46 -16.03
CA GLY A 51 4.15 -16.30 -16.76
C GLY A 51 2.99 -16.63 -17.71
N ASN A 52 2.53 -17.89 -17.72
CA ASN A 52 1.52 -18.38 -18.64
C ASN A 52 0.10 -18.03 -18.18
N GLY A 53 -0.73 -17.55 -19.09
CA GLY A 53 -2.11 -17.16 -18.77
C GLY A 53 -2.94 -16.84 -20.00
N THR A 54 -4.25 -16.83 -19.80
CA THR A 54 -5.28 -16.47 -20.79
C THR A 54 -6.39 -15.66 -20.12
N VAL A 55 -7.36 -15.21 -20.93
CA VAL A 55 -8.52 -14.46 -20.44
C VAL A 55 -9.78 -15.10 -21.05
N THR A 56 -10.88 -15.16 -20.27
CA THR A 56 -12.16 -15.69 -20.79
C THR A 56 -12.76 -14.78 -21.86
N ASP A 57 -13.39 -15.37 -22.85
CA ASP A 57 -14.17 -14.68 -23.89
C ASP A 57 -15.55 -14.21 -23.41
N PHE A 58 -16.40 -13.74 -24.33
CA PHE A 58 -17.75 -13.23 -24.02
C PHE A 58 -18.69 -14.30 -23.48
N ASP A 59 -18.46 -15.57 -23.78
CA ASP A 59 -19.21 -16.72 -23.30
C ASP A 59 -18.58 -17.33 -22.04
N GLY A 60 -17.61 -16.63 -21.42
CA GLY A 60 -16.88 -17.10 -20.26
C GLY A 60 -15.92 -18.25 -20.54
N ALA A 61 -15.71 -18.62 -21.81
CA ALA A 61 -14.87 -19.74 -22.18
C ALA A 61 -13.37 -19.36 -22.17
N PHE A 62 -12.54 -20.31 -21.73
CA PHE A 62 -11.07 -20.16 -21.74
C PHE A 62 -10.41 -21.42 -22.30
N SER A 63 -9.22 -21.24 -22.85
CA SER A 63 -8.32 -22.31 -23.24
C SER A 63 -6.90 -21.91 -22.82
N ILE A 64 -6.22 -22.80 -22.08
CA ILE A 64 -4.85 -22.60 -21.61
C ILE A 64 -4.04 -23.87 -21.80
N SER A 65 -2.82 -23.72 -22.33
CA SER A 65 -1.86 -24.81 -22.43
C SER A 65 -0.88 -24.73 -21.28
N THR A 66 -0.74 -25.81 -20.51
CA THR A 66 0.17 -25.88 -19.36
C THR A 66 1.33 -26.84 -19.65
N ASN A 67 2.41 -26.69 -18.91
CA ASN A 67 3.60 -27.54 -19.05
C ASN A 67 3.49 -28.86 -18.25
N SER A 68 2.40 -29.03 -17.48
CA SER A 68 2.17 -30.19 -16.63
C SER A 68 0.68 -30.48 -16.50
N ASP A 69 0.32 -31.74 -16.35
CA ASP A 69 -1.05 -32.18 -16.01
C ASP A 69 -1.45 -31.79 -14.58
N ASP A 70 -0.49 -31.53 -13.70
CA ASP A 70 -0.68 -31.15 -12.30
C ASP A 70 -0.52 -29.62 -12.10
N ALA A 71 -0.94 -28.81 -13.04
CA ALA A 71 -0.88 -27.35 -12.94
C ALA A 71 -1.92 -26.82 -11.92
N ILE A 72 -1.60 -25.74 -11.26
CA ILE A 72 -2.59 -24.98 -10.47
C ILE A 72 -2.98 -23.75 -11.29
N LEU A 73 -4.26 -23.69 -11.67
CA LEU A 73 -4.82 -22.52 -12.35
C LEU A 73 -5.42 -21.57 -11.35
N ILE A 74 -5.11 -20.28 -11.48
CA ILE A 74 -5.62 -19.19 -10.66
C ILE A 74 -6.58 -18.38 -11.50
N PHE A 75 -7.84 -18.31 -11.08
CA PHE A 75 -8.91 -17.53 -11.68
C PHE A 75 -9.12 -16.27 -10.87
N SER A 76 -9.01 -15.10 -11.51
CA SER A 76 -9.20 -13.81 -10.84
C SER A 76 -10.00 -12.84 -11.73
N PHE A 77 -10.97 -12.17 -11.13
CA PHE A 77 -11.76 -11.13 -11.77
C PHE A 77 -12.18 -10.08 -10.75
N VAL A 78 -12.36 -8.84 -11.19
CA VAL A 78 -12.77 -7.74 -10.31
C VAL A 78 -14.18 -8.00 -9.78
N GLY A 79 -14.33 -7.95 -8.44
CA GLY A 79 -15.62 -8.24 -7.79
C GLY A 79 -15.85 -9.71 -7.44
N TYR A 80 -14.90 -10.59 -7.68
CA TYR A 80 -14.99 -12.02 -7.37
C TYR A 80 -13.79 -12.49 -6.55
N LYS A 81 -14.01 -13.48 -5.69
CA LYS A 81 -12.95 -14.13 -4.93
C LYS A 81 -12.01 -14.88 -5.86
N THR A 82 -10.72 -14.71 -5.68
CA THR A 82 -9.72 -15.49 -6.42
C THR A 82 -9.85 -16.97 -6.08
N LYS A 83 -9.95 -17.82 -7.12
CA LYS A 83 -10.09 -19.26 -6.97
C LYS A 83 -8.88 -19.99 -7.56
N GLU A 84 -8.32 -20.92 -6.79
CA GLU A 84 -7.29 -21.83 -7.25
C GLU A 84 -7.89 -23.19 -7.57
N LEU A 85 -7.55 -23.74 -8.74
CA LEU A 85 -7.98 -25.06 -9.18
C LEU A 85 -6.75 -25.89 -9.52
N ASN A 86 -6.60 -27.03 -8.87
CA ASN A 86 -5.60 -28.03 -9.25
C ASN A 86 -6.14 -28.87 -10.40
N THR A 87 -5.40 -28.96 -11.49
CA THR A 87 -5.81 -29.69 -12.70
C THR A 87 -5.50 -31.19 -12.63
N SER A 88 -4.85 -31.68 -11.57
CA SER A 88 -4.46 -33.08 -11.42
C SER A 88 -5.68 -34.01 -11.52
N GLY A 89 -5.65 -34.91 -12.48
CA GLY A 89 -6.75 -35.85 -12.72
C GLY A 89 -8.01 -35.27 -13.36
N LEU A 90 -8.00 -33.98 -13.73
CA LEU A 90 -9.10 -33.36 -14.46
C LEU A 90 -8.88 -33.51 -15.97
N SER A 91 -9.91 -33.91 -16.69
CA SER A 91 -9.91 -34.00 -18.15
C SER A 91 -11.26 -33.58 -18.70
N GLY A 92 -11.25 -32.89 -19.86
CA GLY A 92 -12.47 -32.40 -20.49
C GLY A 92 -12.74 -30.92 -20.23
N ASN A 93 -13.98 -30.50 -20.47
CA ASN A 93 -14.41 -29.12 -20.32
C ASN A 93 -14.62 -28.78 -18.83
N LEU A 94 -13.82 -27.87 -18.29
CA LEU A 94 -13.85 -27.46 -16.89
C LEU A 94 -14.94 -26.41 -16.66
N SER A 95 -15.79 -26.59 -15.65
CA SER A 95 -16.70 -25.55 -15.19
C SER A 95 -16.21 -24.97 -13.88
N VAL A 96 -15.89 -23.68 -13.87
CA VAL A 96 -15.36 -23.00 -12.70
C VAL A 96 -16.36 -21.93 -12.27
N THR A 97 -16.93 -22.09 -11.08
CA THR A 97 -17.82 -21.09 -10.49
C THR A 97 -16.98 -20.15 -9.62
N LEU A 98 -17.06 -18.84 -9.86
CA LEU A 98 -16.50 -17.81 -8.99
C LEU A 98 -17.58 -17.30 -8.05
N GLU A 99 -17.22 -17.15 -6.78
CA GLU A 99 -18.05 -16.53 -5.76
C GLU A 99 -17.86 -15.02 -5.81
N GLU A 100 -18.93 -14.26 -5.72
CA GLU A 100 -18.83 -12.81 -5.60
C GLU A 100 -18.07 -12.44 -4.33
N ASP A 101 -17.10 -11.55 -4.48
CA ASP A 101 -16.41 -10.96 -3.34
C ASP A 101 -17.16 -9.71 -2.89
N LEU A 102 -18.19 -9.91 -2.09
CA LEU A 102 -18.99 -8.82 -1.52
C LEU A 102 -18.15 -7.86 -0.66
N GLN A 103 -16.97 -8.30 -0.22
CA GLN A 103 -16.02 -7.44 0.50
C GLN A 103 -15.15 -6.57 -0.43
N ALA A 104 -14.96 -6.97 -1.68
CA ALA A 104 -14.21 -6.18 -2.67
C ALA A 104 -15.03 -5.01 -3.25
N LEU A 105 -16.35 -5.00 -3.08
CA LEU A 105 -17.26 -3.96 -3.57
C LEU A 105 -17.62 -2.90 -2.52
N GLU A 106 -17.35 -3.15 -1.25
CA GLU A 106 -17.58 -2.17 -0.18
C GLU A 106 -16.34 -1.33 0.09
N GLU A 107 -16.02 -0.41 -0.80
CA GLU A 107 -15.26 0.78 -0.41
C GLU A 107 -16.19 1.66 0.44
N VAL A 108 -16.29 1.29 1.72
CA VAL A 108 -17.10 2.00 2.69
C VAL A 108 -16.36 3.27 3.09
N VAL A 109 -16.91 4.41 2.78
CA VAL A 109 -16.39 5.71 3.23
C VAL A 109 -17.02 6.05 4.56
N LEU A 110 -16.20 6.32 5.58
CA LEU A 110 -16.68 6.86 6.85
C LEU A 110 -17.14 8.31 6.63
N ILE A 111 -18.41 8.59 6.81
CA ILE A 111 -18.95 9.95 6.75
C ILE A 111 -19.69 10.24 8.06
N GLY A 112 -19.18 11.21 8.82
CA GLY A 112 -19.80 11.62 10.06
C GLY A 112 -19.78 10.52 11.12
N TYR A 113 -20.96 10.13 11.55
CA TYR A 113 -21.13 9.09 12.58
C TYR A 113 -21.56 7.74 12.00
N GLY A 114 -21.40 7.52 10.69
CA GLY A 114 -21.84 6.29 10.03
C GLY A 114 -20.94 5.85 8.87
N LYS A 115 -21.08 4.59 8.51
CA LYS A 115 -20.48 4.00 7.29
C LYS A 115 -21.47 4.19 6.15
N GLN A 116 -21.06 4.75 5.02
CA GLN A 116 -21.85 4.83 3.80
C GLN A 116 -21.08 4.26 2.63
N ASP A 117 -21.79 3.62 1.71
CA ASP A 117 -21.20 3.14 0.47
C ASP A 117 -20.74 4.33 -0.37
N ARG A 118 -19.57 4.24 -0.94
CA ARG A 118 -18.97 5.30 -1.79
C ARG A 118 -19.91 5.71 -2.92
N SER A 119 -20.69 4.80 -3.45
CA SER A 119 -21.68 5.06 -4.51
C SER A 119 -22.80 5.99 -4.08
N GLN A 120 -23.07 6.12 -2.78
CA GLN A 120 -24.12 6.97 -2.21
C GLN A 120 -23.60 8.35 -1.81
N VAL A 121 -22.27 8.53 -1.84
CA VAL A 121 -21.63 9.80 -1.48
C VAL A 121 -21.58 10.72 -2.70
N THR A 122 -22.49 11.68 -2.78
CA THR A 122 -22.56 12.67 -3.87
C THR A 122 -21.54 13.80 -3.78
N SER A 123 -20.74 13.85 -2.72
CA SER A 123 -19.75 14.90 -2.45
C SER A 123 -18.34 14.50 -2.95
N ALA A 124 -17.47 15.50 -3.21
CA ALA A 124 -16.11 15.29 -3.69
C ALA A 124 -15.22 14.72 -2.57
N VAL A 125 -15.35 13.41 -2.31
CA VAL A 125 -14.47 12.65 -1.42
C VAL A 125 -13.35 12.03 -2.24
N ALA A 126 -12.11 12.27 -1.83
CA ALA A 126 -10.96 11.55 -2.37
C ALA A 126 -10.50 10.51 -1.33
N SER A 127 -10.57 9.26 -1.71
CA SER A 127 -10.15 8.12 -0.88
C SER A 127 -8.83 7.58 -1.40
N VAL A 128 -7.89 7.29 -0.50
CA VAL A 128 -6.61 6.64 -0.79
C VAL A 128 -6.50 5.44 0.13
N SER A 129 -6.40 4.27 -0.45
CA SER A 129 -6.28 3.00 0.27
C SER A 129 -4.82 2.59 0.46
N GLU A 130 -4.58 1.59 1.33
CA GLU A 130 -3.24 1.07 1.61
C GLU A 130 -2.44 0.72 0.34
N LYS A 131 -3.10 0.22 -0.70
CA LYS A 131 -2.48 -0.14 -1.98
C LYS A 131 -1.86 1.05 -2.72
N ASP A 132 -2.42 2.23 -2.46
CA ASP A 132 -2.04 3.46 -3.14
C ASP A 132 -1.13 4.35 -2.29
N PHE A 133 -0.78 3.96 -1.07
CA PHE A 133 0.07 4.74 -0.18
C PHE A 133 1.49 4.92 -0.74
N ASN A 134 2.10 6.05 -0.40
CA ASN A 134 3.48 6.29 -0.76
C ASN A 134 4.40 5.34 0.05
N PRO A 135 5.31 4.64 -0.62
CA PRO A 135 6.31 3.82 0.05
C PRO A 135 7.45 4.66 0.61
N GLY A 136 8.23 4.09 1.51
CA GLY A 136 9.47 4.67 2.01
C GLY A 136 9.37 5.16 3.45
N LYS A 137 10.25 6.11 3.80
CA LYS A 137 10.25 6.74 5.12
C LYS A 137 9.03 7.64 5.24
N ILE A 138 8.05 7.22 5.99
CA ILE A 138 6.81 7.95 6.28
C ILE A 138 6.85 8.43 7.73
N GLN A 139 6.71 9.72 7.96
CA GLN A 139 6.75 10.32 9.28
C GLN A 139 5.35 10.30 9.94
N ASP A 140 4.33 10.62 9.16
CA ASP A 140 2.94 10.70 9.61
C ASP A 140 1.95 10.29 8.51
N ALA A 141 0.67 10.23 8.86
CA ALA A 141 -0.41 9.82 7.96
C ALA A 141 -0.55 10.71 6.69
N ALA A 142 -0.16 11.99 6.75
CA ALA A 142 -0.29 12.88 5.60
C ALA A 142 0.72 12.55 4.50
N GLU A 143 1.89 12.08 4.85
CA GLU A 143 2.91 11.68 3.88
C GLU A 143 2.49 10.47 3.05
N LEU A 144 1.67 9.56 3.60
CA LEU A 144 1.12 8.41 2.86
C LEU A 144 0.36 8.86 1.61
N VAL A 145 -0.31 9.99 1.69
CA VAL A 145 -1.21 10.50 0.64
C VAL A 145 -0.67 11.73 -0.09
N LYS A 146 0.56 12.14 0.20
CA LYS A 146 1.23 13.27 -0.44
C LYS A 146 1.28 13.10 -1.96
N GLY A 147 0.71 14.06 -2.69
CA GLY A 147 0.64 14.03 -4.16
C GLY A 147 -0.44 13.12 -4.75
N LYS A 148 -1.21 12.37 -3.92
CA LYS A 148 -2.28 11.46 -4.38
C LYS A 148 -3.64 12.15 -4.44
N VAL A 149 -3.85 13.18 -3.63
CA VAL A 149 -5.13 13.89 -3.51
C VAL A 149 -5.04 15.28 -4.10
N ALA A 150 -5.78 15.53 -5.17
CA ALA A 150 -5.81 16.85 -5.79
C ALA A 150 -6.33 17.94 -4.81
N GLY A 151 -5.58 19.03 -4.67
CA GLY A 151 -5.87 20.13 -3.76
C GLY A 151 -5.40 19.93 -2.32
N LEU A 152 -4.81 18.78 -1.98
CA LEU A 152 -4.11 18.55 -0.73
C LEU A 152 -2.62 18.85 -0.90
N VAL A 153 -2.12 19.79 -0.11
CA VAL A 153 -0.70 20.13 -0.06
C VAL A 153 -0.14 19.61 1.27
N VAL A 154 0.88 18.79 1.20
CA VAL A 154 1.61 18.27 2.36
C VAL A 154 3.05 18.71 2.25
N THR A 155 3.53 19.49 3.22
CA THR A 155 4.89 20.01 3.26
C THR A 155 5.55 19.72 4.59
N ASN A 156 6.81 19.28 4.52
CA ASN A 156 7.70 19.19 5.66
C ASN A 156 8.72 20.32 5.54
N SER A 157 8.64 21.29 6.41
CA SER A 157 9.47 22.49 6.36
C SER A 157 10.81 22.35 7.08
N SER A 158 10.97 21.30 7.88
CA SER A 158 12.20 21.04 8.62
C SER A 158 12.63 19.57 8.48
N GLY A 159 13.90 19.30 8.72
CA GLY A 159 14.43 17.93 8.88
C GLY A 159 14.36 17.40 10.30
N ASN A 160 13.61 18.09 11.19
CA ASN A 160 13.44 17.67 12.57
C ASN A 160 12.45 16.48 12.66
N PRO A 161 12.85 15.35 13.21
CA PRO A 161 11.97 14.18 13.33
C PRO A 161 10.77 14.37 14.28
N ASN A 162 10.75 15.49 15.04
CA ASN A 162 9.62 15.81 15.94
C ASN A 162 8.56 16.71 15.30
N ASP A 163 8.82 17.25 14.10
CA ASP A 163 7.88 18.14 13.44
C ASP A 163 6.83 17.34 12.67
N GLU A 164 5.58 17.79 12.77
CA GLU A 164 4.49 17.24 11.98
C GLU A 164 4.48 17.83 10.57
N SER A 165 3.97 17.04 9.62
CA SER A 165 3.67 17.55 8.29
C SER A 165 2.69 18.70 8.35
N ASN A 166 2.99 19.79 7.64
CA ASN A 166 2.05 20.87 7.46
C ASN A 166 1.09 20.52 6.32
N ILE A 167 -0.23 20.52 6.63
CA ILE A 167 -1.26 20.14 5.68
C ILE A 167 -2.13 21.36 5.38
N MET A 168 -2.41 21.55 4.10
CA MET A 168 -3.34 22.55 3.63
C MET A 168 -4.23 21.98 2.54
N LEU A 169 -5.54 22.25 2.62
CA LEU A 169 -6.51 21.81 1.64
C LEU A 169 -7.09 23.04 0.91
N ARG A 170 -7.00 23.04 -0.45
CA ARG A 170 -7.52 24.09 -1.34
C ARG A 170 -6.94 25.51 -1.16
N GLY A 171 -5.91 25.68 -0.32
CA GLY A 171 -5.25 26.97 -0.13
C GLY A 171 -5.67 27.72 1.15
N VAL A 172 -5.16 28.94 1.30
CA VAL A 172 -5.39 29.78 2.47
C VAL A 172 -6.79 30.38 2.39
N THR A 173 -7.65 30.05 3.33
CA THR A 173 -9.05 30.52 3.42
C THR A 173 -9.24 31.67 4.41
N THR A 174 -8.24 31.91 5.27
CA THR A 174 -8.31 32.92 6.33
C THR A 174 -6.97 33.59 6.54
N LEU A 175 -6.99 34.86 6.94
CA LEU A 175 -5.77 35.63 7.24
C LEU A 175 -5.31 35.46 8.70
N ASN A 176 -6.24 35.23 9.63
CA ASN A 176 -5.97 35.21 11.07
C ASN A 176 -6.39 33.91 11.77
N GLY A 177 -6.92 32.92 11.03
CA GLY A 177 -7.38 31.65 11.57
C GLY A 177 -6.48 30.47 11.20
N SER A 178 -6.73 29.31 11.78
CA SER A 178 -6.07 28.07 11.34
C SER A 178 -6.52 27.70 9.94
N THR A 179 -5.57 27.31 9.09
CA THR A 179 -5.82 26.77 7.75
C THR A 179 -5.75 25.25 7.71
N LYS A 180 -5.43 24.62 8.87
CA LYS A 180 -5.34 23.16 8.97
C LYS A 180 -6.73 22.53 8.85
N PRO A 181 -6.88 21.45 8.07
CA PRO A 181 -8.10 20.65 8.04
C PRO A 181 -8.33 19.97 9.39
N LEU A 182 -9.57 19.58 9.66
CA LEU A 182 -9.92 18.74 10.80
C LEU A 182 -9.44 17.32 10.53
N ILE A 183 -8.67 16.74 11.46
CA ILE A 183 -8.20 15.36 11.38
C ILE A 183 -9.05 14.51 12.33
N LEU A 184 -9.58 13.41 11.80
CA LEU A 184 -10.33 12.42 12.56
C LEU A 184 -9.69 11.06 12.39
N ILE A 185 -9.43 10.38 13.49
CA ILE A 185 -8.89 9.02 13.55
C ILE A 185 -10.00 8.12 14.07
N ASP A 186 -10.48 7.20 13.25
CA ASP A 186 -11.63 6.33 13.53
C ASP A 186 -12.84 7.14 14.07
N GLY A 187 -13.06 8.34 13.52
CA GLY A 187 -14.16 9.24 13.91
C GLY A 187 -13.86 10.15 15.09
N VAL A 188 -12.72 10.04 15.75
CA VAL A 188 -12.33 10.85 16.91
C VAL A 188 -11.32 11.92 16.48
N PRO A 189 -11.50 13.22 16.87
CA PRO A 189 -10.51 14.24 16.61
C PRO A 189 -9.13 13.89 17.19
N GLY A 190 -8.08 14.00 16.37
CA GLY A 190 -6.71 13.67 16.76
C GLY A 190 -5.69 14.35 15.87
N ASP A 191 -4.42 14.02 16.08
CA ASP A 191 -3.28 14.53 15.35
C ASP A 191 -2.65 13.42 14.48
N LEU A 192 -1.94 13.81 13.41
CA LEU A 192 -1.32 12.88 12.45
C LEU A 192 -0.33 11.91 13.10
N THR A 193 0.31 12.33 14.18
CA THR A 193 1.34 11.55 14.89
C THR A 193 0.77 10.51 15.85
N MET A 194 -0.54 10.54 16.11
CA MET A 194 -1.18 9.61 17.05
C MET A 194 -1.28 8.18 16.53
N VAL A 195 -1.28 8.01 15.19
CA VAL A 195 -1.41 6.70 14.56
C VAL A 195 -0.11 6.30 13.88
N ALA A 196 0.25 5.04 14.04
CA ALA A 196 1.37 4.47 13.28
C ALA A 196 0.95 4.36 11.80
N PRO A 197 1.76 4.88 10.85
CA PRO A 197 1.44 4.79 9.42
C PRO A 197 1.13 3.37 8.95
N GLU A 198 1.80 2.37 9.50
CA GLU A 198 1.63 0.96 9.17
C GLU A 198 0.27 0.39 9.62
N ASN A 199 -0.40 1.08 10.56
CA ASN A 199 -1.72 0.70 11.07
C ASN A 199 -2.87 1.43 10.36
N ILE A 200 -2.60 2.21 9.31
CA ILE A 200 -3.61 2.93 8.53
C ILE A 200 -4.11 2.03 7.41
N SER A 201 -5.43 1.93 7.25
CA SER A 201 -6.09 1.20 6.17
C SER A 201 -6.51 2.13 5.02
N SER A 202 -7.01 3.32 5.32
CA SER A 202 -7.40 4.33 4.34
C SER A 202 -7.29 5.75 4.89
N VAL A 203 -7.16 6.70 3.97
CA VAL A 203 -7.24 8.13 4.25
C VAL A 203 -8.25 8.74 3.29
N ASP A 204 -9.32 9.28 3.84
CA ASP A 204 -10.40 9.92 3.08
C ASP A 204 -10.36 11.42 3.29
N VAL A 205 -10.37 12.18 2.20
CA VAL A 205 -10.28 13.64 2.23
C VAL A 205 -11.59 14.25 1.75
N LEU A 206 -12.33 14.84 2.68
CA LEU A 206 -13.55 15.59 2.43
C LEU A 206 -13.21 17.03 2.05
N LYS A 207 -13.26 17.33 0.77
CA LYS A 207 -12.81 18.62 0.24
C LYS A 207 -13.91 19.69 0.28
N ASP A 208 -15.17 19.27 0.17
CA ASP A 208 -16.29 20.19 0.04
C ASP A 208 -16.90 20.55 1.39
N ALA A 209 -17.36 21.80 1.51
CA ALA A 209 -18.03 22.27 2.70
C ALA A 209 -19.32 21.48 3.00
N SER A 210 -20.00 20.95 1.98
CA SER A 210 -21.18 20.09 2.14
C SER A 210 -20.83 18.75 2.81
N ALA A 211 -19.72 18.11 2.40
CA ALA A 211 -19.24 16.88 3.01
C ALA A 211 -18.69 17.13 4.43
N ALA A 212 -18.11 18.31 4.65
CA ALA A 212 -17.57 18.72 5.95
C ALA A 212 -18.63 19.29 6.90
N ALA A 213 -19.84 19.62 6.40
CA ALA A 213 -20.91 20.27 7.20
C ALA A 213 -21.34 19.47 8.43
N ILE A 214 -21.24 18.14 8.37
CA ILE A 214 -21.54 17.25 9.50
C ILE A 214 -20.65 17.56 10.72
N TYR A 215 -19.42 18.07 10.48
CA TYR A 215 -18.43 18.41 11.51
C TYR A 215 -18.49 19.89 11.93
N GLY A 216 -19.50 20.62 11.45
CA GLY A 216 -19.73 22.02 11.79
C GLY A 216 -18.59 22.94 11.36
N THR A 217 -18.36 24.00 12.12
CA THR A 217 -17.34 25.01 11.83
C THR A 217 -15.90 24.46 11.82
N ARG A 218 -15.64 23.37 12.52
CA ARG A 218 -14.33 22.70 12.50
C ARG A 218 -13.99 22.13 11.13
N GLY A 219 -14.99 21.72 10.36
CA GLY A 219 -14.82 21.20 9.00
C GLY A 219 -14.65 22.26 7.91
N ALA A 220 -14.65 23.55 8.24
CA ALA A 220 -14.61 24.63 7.26
C ALA A 220 -13.38 24.59 6.33
N ASN A 221 -12.24 24.11 6.81
CA ASN A 221 -11.00 23.94 6.05
C ASN A 221 -10.89 22.54 5.40
N GLY A 222 -11.97 21.76 5.39
CA GLY A 222 -11.99 20.35 5.00
C GLY A 222 -11.75 19.40 6.16
N VAL A 223 -11.96 18.11 5.89
CA VAL A 223 -11.79 17.06 6.89
C VAL A 223 -10.95 15.93 6.30
N ILE A 224 -10.02 15.41 7.08
CA ILE A 224 -9.23 14.23 6.77
C ILE A 224 -9.66 13.14 7.74
N LEU A 225 -10.21 12.05 7.19
CA LEU A 225 -10.60 10.87 7.93
C LEU A 225 -9.51 9.82 7.77
N ILE A 226 -8.95 9.38 8.86
CA ILE A 226 -7.95 8.32 8.92
C ILE A 226 -8.63 7.11 9.52
N SER A 227 -8.73 6.04 8.72
CA SER A 227 -9.25 4.75 9.19
C SER A 227 -8.09 3.84 9.51
N THR A 228 -8.11 3.21 10.68
CA THR A 228 -7.09 2.26 11.08
C THR A 228 -7.48 0.83 10.70
N LYS A 229 -6.51 -0.07 10.69
CA LYS A 229 -6.73 -1.49 10.46
C LYS A 229 -7.58 -2.05 11.60
N SER A 230 -8.74 -2.58 11.27
CA SER A 230 -9.67 -3.22 12.20
C SER A 230 -9.66 -4.74 12.03
N GLY A 231 -10.13 -5.45 13.03
CA GLY A 231 -10.45 -6.87 12.92
C GLY A 231 -11.67 -7.09 12.00
N SER A 232 -11.88 -8.31 11.64
CA SER A 232 -13.10 -8.73 10.90
C SER A 232 -13.76 -9.86 11.66
N PHE A 233 -15.10 -9.84 11.69
CA PHE A 233 -15.88 -10.93 12.27
C PHE A 233 -15.62 -12.23 11.48
N ASP A 234 -15.71 -13.36 12.16
CA ASP A 234 -15.53 -14.72 11.62
C ASP A 234 -14.21 -14.93 10.84
N ARG A 235 -13.13 -14.29 11.31
CA ARG A 235 -11.81 -14.37 10.71
C ARG A 235 -10.80 -15.00 11.65
N LYS A 236 -9.99 -15.93 11.12
CA LYS A 236 -8.85 -16.49 11.87
C LYS A 236 -7.88 -15.38 12.25
N THR A 237 -7.32 -15.50 13.45
CA THR A 237 -6.30 -14.58 13.93
C THR A 237 -5.11 -14.55 12.98
N SER A 238 -4.73 -13.36 12.55
CA SER A 238 -3.51 -13.10 11.79
C SER A 238 -2.57 -12.22 12.59
N VAL A 239 -1.28 -12.46 12.45
CA VAL A 239 -0.21 -11.69 13.08
C VAL A 239 0.70 -11.21 11.98
N VAL A 240 0.90 -9.89 11.90
CA VAL A 240 1.76 -9.24 10.92
C VAL A 240 2.84 -8.48 11.68
N TYR A 241 4.08 -8.67 11.29
CA TYR A 241 5.22 -7.91 11.78
C TYR A 241 5.84 -7.12 10.65
N ASP A 242 5.82 -5.80 10.77
CA ASP A 242 6.39 -4.86 9.84
C ASP A 242 7.66 -4.25 10.46
N ALA A 243 8.76 -4.28 9.72
CA ALA A 243 10.01 -3.65 10.13
C ALA A 243 10.57 -2.81 8.99
N PHE A 244 11.05 -1.62 9.32
CA PHE A 244 11.61 -0.68 8.36
C PHE A 244 12.85 0.00 8.93
N VAL A 245 13.88 0.17 8.11
CA VAL A 245 15.12 0.87 8.43
C VAL A 245 15.39 1.94 7.38
N SER A 246 15.80 3.12 7.80
CA SER A 246 16.14 4.23 6.90
C SER A 246 17.39 4.95 7.35
N VAL A 247 18.19 5.36 6.37
CA VAL A 247 19.33 6.26 6.55
C VAL A 247 19.00 7.56 5.82
N SER A 248 19.25 8.69 6.46
CA SER A 248 18.99 10.03 5.93
C SER A 248 20.27 10.86 5.96
N ASP A 249 20.51 11.60 4.87
CA ASP A 249 21.64 12.52 4.78
C ASP A 249 21.21 13.78 4.03
N PHE A 250 22.03 14.82 4.07
CA PHE A 250 21.76 16.03 3.31
C PHE A 250 21.91 15.74 1.81
N TYR A 251 20.84 16.00 1.05
CA TYR A 251 20.88 15.90 -0.41
C TYR A 251 21.70 17.02 -1.04
N LYS A 252 21.59 18.23 -0.48
CA LYS A 252 22.31 19.41 -0.91
C LYS A 252 22.51 20.34 0.27
N GLU A 253 23.74 20.77 0.45
CA GLU A 253 24.08 21.80 1.40
C GLU A 253 23.89 23.17 0.75
N ALA A 254 23.54 24.17 1.54
CA ALA A 254 23.52 25.55 1.07
C ALA A 254 24.95 26.04 0.95
N ASP A 255 25.23 26.79 -0.09
CA ASP A 255 26.54 27.47 -0.26
C ASP A 255 26.60 28.61 0.76
N PHE A 256 27.20 28.33 1.90
CA PHE A 256 27.47 29.35 2.91
C PHE A 256 28.80 30.07 2.58
N MET A 257 28.88 31.31 3.03
CA MET A 257 30.09 32.09 2.95
C MET A 257 31.21 31.41 3.73
N THR A 258 32.32 31.20 3.09
CA THR A 258 33.52 30.60 3.69
C THR A 258 34.44 31.63 4.30
N PRO A 259 35.35 31.29 5.22
CA PRO A 259 36.37 32.17 5.68
C PRO A 259 37.25 32.74 4.55
N GLN A 260 37.42 31.98 3.46
CA GLN A 260 38.18 32.43 2.30
C GLN A 260 37.46 33.58 1.55
N ASP A 261 36.13 33.54 1.43
CA ASP A 261 35.35 34.60 0.81
C ASP A 261 35.49 35.93 1.57
N ILE A 262 35.64 35.85 2.90
CA ILE A 262 35.93 37.03 3.74
C ILE A 262 37.31 37.57 3.44
N ARG A 263 38.34 36.72 3.35
CA ARG A 263 39.72 37.10 3.02
C ARG A 263 39.85 37.66 1.62
N ASP A 264 39.08 37.15 0.69
CA ASP A 264 39.02 37.61 -0.71
C ASP A 264 38.23 38.92 -0.87
N GLY A 265 37.66 39.47 0.20
CA GLY A 265 37.01 40.77 0.22
C GLY A 265 35.60 40.75 -0.36
N LEU A 266 34.94 39.58 -0.47
CA LEU A 266 33.56 39.46 -0.94
C LEU A 266 32.54 40.05 0.06
N THR A 267 32.98 40.41 1.23
CA THR A 267 32.14 40.97 2.30
C THR A 267 32.94 41.98 3.14
N SER A 268 32.23 42.83 3.86
CA SER A 268 32.78 43.81 4.79
C SER A 268 33.04 43.24 6.20
N PHE A 269 32.82 41.95 6.44
CA PHE A 269 33.12 41.34 7.74
C PHE A 269 34.64 41.23 7.95
N SER A 270 35.09 41.36 9.20
CA SER A 270 36.48 41.12 9.51
C SER A 270 36.71 39.62 9.76
N ASP A 271 37.84 39.13 9.24
CA ASP A 271 38.27 37.76 9.48
C ASP A 271 38.67 37.59 10.96
N GLY A 272 37.92 36.71 11.67
CA GLY A 272 38.22 36.35 13.05
C GLY A 272 39.35 35.32 13.21
N GLY A 273 39.89 34.81 12.10
CA GLY A 273 40.94 33.78 12.11
C GLY A 273 40.49 32.36 12.41
N PHE A 274 39.19 32.09 12.33
CA PHE A 274 38.60 30.76 12.56
C PHE A 274 38.14 30.14 11.23
N GLU A 275 38.31 28.81 11.10
CA GLU A 275 37.93 28.03 9.92
C GLU A 275 36.98 26.89 10.24
N THR A 276 36.17 27.06 11.27
CA THR A 276 35.23 26.00 11.68
C THR A 276 34.07 25.89 10.70
N ASP A 277 33.92 24.72 10.08
CA ASP A 277 32.69 24.37 9.38
C ASP A 277 31.63 24.02 10.41
N TRP A 278 30.70 24.95 10.62
CA TRP A 278 29.63 24.78 11.60
C TRP A 278 28.57 23.83 11.13
N LEU A 279 28.35 23.69 9.80
CA LEU A 279 27.40 22.75 9.28
C LEU A 279 27.85 21.31 9.51
N ASP A 280 29.11 21.00 9.19
CA ASP A 280 29.70 19.69 9.48
C ASP A 280 29.72 19.39 10.99
N ALA A 281 30.07 20.41 11.79
CA ALA A 281 30.11 20.26 13.25
C ALA A 281 28.78 19.87 13.89
N ILE A 282 27.64 20.30 13.32
CA ILE A 282 26.30 20.02 13.85
C ILE A 282 25.56 18.91 13.08
N SER A 283 26.02 18.54 11.89
CA SER A 283 25.37 17.53 11.08
C SER A 283 25.84 16.11 11.43
N GLN A 284 25.01 15.15 11.09
CA GLN A 284 25.28 13.72 11.19
C GLN A 284 24.39 12.97 10.18
N THR A 285 24.80 11.76 9.80
CA THR A 285 23.92 10.85 9.10
C THR A 285 22.79 10.40 10.03
N GLY A 286 21.58 10.69 9.66
CA GLY A 286 20.39 10.29 10.41
C GLY A 286 20.07 8.81 10.22
N PHE A 287 19.62 8.16 11.28
CA PHE A 287 19.23 6.75 11.26
C PHE A 287 17.87 6.57 11.88
N MET A 288 16.99 5.78 11.22
CA MET A 288 15.68 5.46 11.73
C MET A 288 15.41 3.97 11.61
N HIS A 289 14.82 3.40 12.65
CA HIS A 289 14.21 2.08 12.58
C HIS A 289 12.80 2.11 13.16
N ASN A 290 11.94 1.30 12.58
CA ASN A 290 10.56 1.14 12.99
C ASN A 290 10.21 -0.35 13.06
N HIS A 291 9.46 -0.72 14.09
CA HIS A 291 8.98 -2.07 14.32
C HIS A 291 7.51 -2.01 14.71
N ALA A 292 6.65 -2.68 13.96
CA ALA A 292 5.23 -2.74 14.24
C ALA A 292 4.74 -4.19 14.26
N LEU A 293 3.98 -4.54 15.27
CA LEU A 293 3.33 -5.84 15.41
C LEU A 293 1.81 -5.60 15.44
N THR A 294 1.13 -6.18 14.47
CA THR A 294 -0.33 -6.08 14.35
C THR A 294 -0.95 -7.46 14.49
N ILE A 295 -1.97 -7.57 15.33
CA ILE A 295 -2.74 -8.79 15.54
C ILE A 295 -4.19 -8.47 15.24
N ASN A 296 -4.78 -9.17 14.26
CA ASN A 296 -6.16 -8.99 13.84
C ASN A 296 -6.88 -10.33 13.86
N GLY A 297 -8.17 -10.31 14.21
CA GLY A 297 -8.97 -11.53 14.18
C GLY A 297 -10.41 -11.26 14.61
N GLY A 298 -11.18 -12.34 14.70
CA GLY A 298 -12.54 -12.26 15.21
C GLY A 298 -13.27 -13.59 15.20
N SER A 299 -14.35 -13.62 15.98
CA SER A 299 -15.37 -14.67 15.99
C SER A 299 -16.68 -14.13 15.38
N GLU A 300 -17.72 -14.91 15.37
CA GLU A 300 -19.06 -14.45 14.90
C GLU A 300 -19.58 -13.21 15.64
N LEU A 301 -19.21 -13.02 16.91
CA LEU A 301 -19.72 -11.96 17.77
C LEU A 301 -18.69 -10.90 18.15
N THR A 302 -17.41 -11.16 17.92
CA THR A 302 -16.34 -10.26 18.37
C THR A 302 -15.32 -10.08 17.26
N SER A 303 -14.94 -8.85 17.00
CA SER A 303 -13.84 -8.48 16.11
C SER A 303 -12.80 -7.70 16.93
N TYR A 304 -11.53 -7.98 16.73
CA TYR A 304 -10.45 -7.32 17.44
C TYR A 304 -9.26 -7.01 16.53
N SER A 305 -8.61 -5.90 16.85
CA SER A 305 -7.34 -5.49 16.27
C SER A 305 -6.46 -4.89 17.34
N GLY A 306 -5.22 -5.30 17.42
CA GLY A 306 -4.20 -4.74 18.28
C GLY A 306 -2.95 -4.40 17.50
N ASN A 307 -2.43 -3.20 17.67
CA ASN A 307 -1.17 -2.76 17.09
C ASN A 307 -0.26 -2.21 18.18
N ILE A 308 0.99 -2.65 18.19
CA ILE A 308 2.07 -2.04 18.96
C ILE A 308 3.19 -1.66 17.99
N SER A 309 3.59 -0.40 18.00
CA SER A 309 4.68 0.09 17.15
C SER A 309 5.70 0.87 17.96
N TYR A 310 6.97 0.61 17.68
CA TYR A 310 8.10 1.33 18.23
C TYR A 310 8.93 1.90 17.09
N ARG A 311 9.14 3.21 17.13
CA ARG A 311 9.93 3.96 16.18
C ARG A 311 10.99 4.74 16.92
N LYS A 312 12.23 4.63 16.47
CA LYS A 312 13.33 5.48 16.90
C LYS A 312 13.97 6.13 15.68
N GLU A 313 14.17 7.42 15.76
CA GLU A 313 14.75 8.22 14.68
C GLU A 313 15.75 9.22 15.25
N ASP A 314 16.98 9.13 14.77
CA ASP A 314 18.00 10.15 14.93
C ASP A 314 18.00 11.00 13.66
N GLY A 315 17.81 12.31 13.81
CA GLY A 315 17.78 13.26 12.69
C GLY A 315 19.17 13.56 12.13
N THR A 316 19.18 14.31 11.01
CA THR A 316 20.43 14.73 10.36
C THR A 316 21.19 15.85 11.11
N ILE A 317 20.55 16.47 12.09
CA ILE A 317 21.20 17.41 13.01
C ILE A 317 21.45 16.70 14.33
N LYS A 318 22.66 16.82 14.87
CA LYS A 318 23.05 16.24 16.18
C LYS A 318 22.09 16.69 17.28
N LYS A 319 21.68 15.76 18.13
CA LYS A 319 20.73 15.94 19.22
C LYS A 319 19.26 16.16 18.78
N SER A 320 18.94 16.00 17.52
CA SER A 320 17.54 15.88 17.06
C SER A 320 17.17 14.42 17.00
N ASN A 321 16.36 13.95 17.94
CA ASN A 321 15.90 12.57 18.00
C ASN A 321 14.41 12.49 18.35
N ASN A 322 13.77 11.40 17.94
CA ASN A 322 12.39 11.11 18.23
C ASN A 322 12.24 9.61 18.55
N ASP A 323 11.77 9.31 19.75
CA ASP A 323 11.46 7.96 20.19
C ASP A 323 9.95 7.86 20.46
N GLN A 324 9.25 6.97 19.74
CA GLN A 324 7.80 6.83 19.83
C GLN A 324 7.42 5.38 20.07
N LEU A 325 6.62 5.17 21.10
CA LEU A 325 5.91 3.90 21.35
C LEU A 325 4.41 4.17 21.23
N ARG A 326 3.75 3.47 20.33
CA ARG A 326 2.29 3.56 20.14
C ARG A 326 1.65 2.22 20.43
N LEU A 327 0.50 2.27 21.08
CA LEU A 327 -0.35 1.11 21.31
C LEU A 327 -1.76 1.49 20.91
N GLN A 328 -2.36 0.68 20.04
CA GLN A 328 -3.73 0.84 19.62
C GLN A 328 -4.47 -0.49 19.77
N LEU A 329 -5.68 -0.43 20.32
CA LEU A 329 -6.55 -1.58 20.50
C LEU A 329 -7.95 -1.19 20.02
N ASN A 330 -8.49 -1.98 19.11
CA ASN A 330 -9.85 -1.87 18.63
C ASN A 330 -10.59 -3.17 18.96
N LEU A 331 -11.73 -3.05 19.60
CA LEU A 331 -12.61 -4.17 19.94
C LEU A 331 -14.03 -3.79 19.56
N GLU A 332 -14.65 -4.62 18.76
CA GLU A 332 -16.07 -4.50 18.40
C GLU A 332 -16.80 -5.78 18.78
N GLN A 333 -17.92 -5.65 19.46
CA GLN A 333 -18.68 -6.80 19.93
C GLN A 333 -20.17 -6.59 19.73
N TYR A 334 -20.84 -7.59 19.13
CA TYR A 334 -22.29 -7.66 19.14
C TYR A 334 -22.78 -8.22 20.46
N LEU A 335 -23.59 -7.44 21.18
CA LEU A 335 -24.11 -7.81 22.49
C LEU A 335 -25.39 -8.64 22.41
N LEU A 336 -26.12 -8.55 21.30
CA LEU A 336 -27.37 -9.28 21.04
C LEU A 336 -27.41 -9.68 19.57
N LYS A 337 -27.78 -10.95 19.33
CA LYS A 337 -28.05 -11.51 18.01
C LYS A 337 -29.53 -11.77 17.88
#